data_8c4c3b70294687ec94cb72ea7c86d83a
#
_entry.id   8c4c3b70294687ec94cb72ea7c86d83a
#
_cell.length_a   1.000
_cell.length_b   1.000
_cell.length_c   1.000
_cell.angle_alpha   90.00
_cell.angle_beta   90.00
_cell.angle_gamma   90.00
#
_symmetry.space_group_name_H-M   'P 1'
#
loop_
_entity.id
_entity.type
_entity.pdbx_description
1 polymer ?
#
loop_
_entity_poly.entity_id
_entity_poly.type
_entity_poly.pdbx_seq_one_letter_code
_entity_poly.pdbx_strand_id
1 'polypeptide(L)'
;MRFRFSKAKSESLRRIPERGIGFEEAQEVFEHPYYQDQRSDDPEQYRAIGWVKGRLFTVIFEIREDHLGEYYHLVTLWQATPQERQLYDENA
;
A
#
# COMPACT_ATOMS: atom_id res chain seq x y z
N MET A 1 -10.13 -4.76 -8.43
CA MET A 1 -9.64 -5.42 -7.18
C MET A 1 -10.40 -4.86 -5.98
N ARG A 2 -10.82 -5.74 -5.07
CA ARG A 2 -11.49 -5.31 -3.84
C ARG A 2 -10.45 -5.05 -2.75
N PHE A 3 -10.70 -4.04 -1.92
CA PHE A 3 -9.83 -3.66 -0.81
C PHE A 3 -10.59 -3.70 0.50
N ARG A 4 -9.92 -4.11 1.57
CA ARG A 4 -10.44 -4.02 2.93
C ARG A 4 -9.36 -3.45 3.83
N PHE A 5 -9.80 -2.72 4.85
CA PHE A 5 -8.88 -2.09 5.80
C PHE A 5 -9.66 -1.61 7.03
N SER A 6 -8.91 -1.34 8.09
CA SER A 6 -9.48 -0.73 9.29
C SER A 6 -9.70 0.76 9.04
N LYS A 7 -10.94 1.23 9.14
CA LYS A 7 -11.26 2.65 8.99
C LYS A 7 -10.62 3.49 10.09
N ALA A 8 -10.55 2.96 11.31
CA ALA A 8 -9.89 3.65 12.43
C ALA A 8 -8.41 3.83 12.14
N LYS A 9 -7.74 2.81 11.63
CA LYS A 9 -6.32 2.91 11.29
C LYS A 9 -6.11 3.87 10.12
N SER A 10 -7.00 3.84 9.11
CA SER A 10 -6.93 4.77 7.99
C SER A 10 -6.96 6.21 8.47
N GLU A 11 -7.87 6.51 9.38
CA GLU A 11 -8.01 7.85 9.95
C GLU A 11 -6.76 8.26 10.73
N SER A 12 -6.21 7.33 11.52
CA SER A 12 -4.97 7.56 12.27
C SER A 12 -3.81 7.88 11.35
N LEU A 13 -3.67 7.14 10.26
CA LEU A 13 -2.60 7.38 9.26
C LEU A 13 -2.75 8.75 8.61
N ARG A 14 -3.99 9.13 8.28
CA ARG A 14 -4.25 10.43 7.64
C ARG A 14 -3.82 11.59 8.51
N ARG A 15 -3.86 11.43 9.85
CA ARG A 15 -3.48 12.46 10.80
C ARG A 15 -1.98 12.56 11.04
N ILE A 16 -1.19 11.60 10.56
CA ILE A 16 0.27 11.65 10.68
C ILE A 16 0.79 12.56 9.56
N PRO A 17 1.43 13.71 9.90
CA PRO A 17 1.82 14.69 8.88
C PRO A 17 2.71 14.11 7.77
N GLU A 18 3.62 13.21 8.11
CA GLU A 18 4.55 12.61 7.15
C GLU A 18 3.81 11.70 6.16
N ARG A 19 2.63 11.22 6.51
CA ARG A 19 1.80 10.41 5.62
C ARG A 19 0.73 11.24 4.95
N GLY A 20 -0.19 11.81 5.73
CA GLY A 20 -1.22 12.72 5.23
C GLY A 20 -2.31 12.06 4.38
N ILE A 21 -2.28 10.74 4.24
CA ILE A 21 -3.30 9.99 3.51
C ILE A 21 -3.73 8.77 4.32
N GLY A 22 -4.93 8.29 4.04
CA GLY A 22 -5.44 7.04 4.56
C GLY A 22 -5.48 5.97 3.48
N PHE A 23 -6.06 4.82 3.83
CA PHE A 23 -6.15 3.70 2.89
C PHE A 23 -7.07 4.00 1.70
N GLU A 24 -8.06 4.88 1.87
CA GLU A 24 -8.95 5.25 0.77
C GLU A 24 -8.12 5.86 -0.38
N GLU A 25 -7.24 6.80 -0.07
CA GLU A 25 -6.38 7.43 -1.07
C GLU A 25 -5.30 6.48 -1.57
N ALA A 26 -4.78 5.62 -0.69
CA ALA A 26 -3.69 4.70 -1.03
C ALA A 26 -4.07 3.69 -2.12
N GLN A 27 -5.37 3.44 -2.33
CA GLN A 27 -5.81 2.55 -3.39
C GLN A 27 -5.34 3.02 -4.77
N GLU A 28 -5.04 4.31 -4.91
CA GLU A 28 -4.51 4.86 -6.16
C GLU A 28 -3.22 4.18 -6.61
N VAL A 29 -2.41 3.67 -5.68
CA VAL A 29 -1.18 2.95 -6.00
C VAL A 29 -1.46 1.84 -7.02
N PHE A 30 -2.59 1.15 -6.86
CA PHE A 30 -2.94 -0.01 -7.68
C PHE A 30 -3.63 0.35 -8.99
N GLU A 31 -3.89 1.63 -9.24
CA GLU A 31 -4.54 2.10 -10.46
C GLU A 31 -3.54 2.43 -11.57
N HIS A 32 -2.27 2.50 -11.24
CA HIS A 32 -1.18 2.84 -12.15
C HIS A 32 -0.07 1.79 -12.02
N PRO A 33 0.91 1.77 -12.93
CA PRO A 33 2.05 0.85 -12.75
C PRO A 33 2.72 1.07 -11.42
N TYR A 34 3.00 -0.02 -10.72
CA TYR A 34 3.64 0.03 -9.41
C TYR A 34 4.62 -1.12 -9.27
N TYR A 35 5.57 -0.98 -8.34
CA TYR A 35 6.52 -2.03 -8.01
C TYR A 35 5.93 -2.88 -6.88
N GLN A 36 6.07 -4.20 -6.96
CA GLN A 36 5.60 -5.09 -5.92
C GLN A 36 6.63 -6.15 -5.60
N ASP A 37 6.83 -6.40 -4.30
CA ASP A 37 7.62 -7.55 -3.85
C ASP A 37 6.99 -8.14 -2.59
N GLN A 38 7.50 -9.29 -2.17
CA GLN A 38 7.04 -9.93 -0.95
C GLN A 38 7.88 -9.43 0.23
N ARG A 39 7.21 -8.94 1.27
CA ARG A 39 7.86 -8.38 2.44
C ARG A 39 8.18 -9.43 3.50
N SER A 40 7.28 -10.39 3.70
CA SER A 40 7.44 -11.42 4.72
C SER A 40 6.66 -12.68 4.35
N ASP A 41 7.05 -13.80 4.96
CA ASP A 41 6.43 -15.10 4.71
C ASP A 41 5.39 -15.46 5.78
N ASP A 42 5.55 -14.95 7.00
CA ASP A 42 4.67 -15.31 8.12
C ASP A 42 4.50 -14.11 9.05
N PRO A 43 3.39 -13.38 8.94
CA PRO A 43 2.34 -13.55 7.94
C PRO A 43 2.83 -13.18 6.54
N GLU A 44 2.21 -13.77 5.53
CA GLU A 44 2.54 -13.46 4.15
C GLU A 44 2.05 -12.07 3.82
N GLN A 45 3.00 -11.17 3.61
CA GLN A 45 2.71 -9.76 3.31
C GLN A 45 3.51 -9.30 2.10
N TYR A 46 2.91 -8.39 1.37
CA TYR A 46 3.46 -7.82 0.15
C TYR A 46 3.64 -6.32 0.32
N ARG A 47 4.56 -5.77 -0.47
CA ARG A 47 4.84 -4.35 -0.51
C ARG A 47 4.57 -3.85 -1.92
N ALA A 48 3.76 -2.78 -2.03
CA ALA A 48 3.53 -2.09 -3.28
C ALA A 48 4.04 -0.67 -3.15
N ILE A 49 4.81 -0.21 -4.14
CA ILE A 49 5.35 1.16 -4.17
C ILE A 49 4.78 1.85 -5.40
N GLY A 50 4.12 2.97 -5.22
CA GLY A 50 3.50 3.69 -6.33
C GLY A 50 3.06 5.09 -5.95
N TRP A 51 2.56 5.81 -6.96
CA TRP A 51 2.20 7.22 -6.84
C TRP A 51 0.79 7.39 -6.30
N VAL A 52 0.65 8.30 -5.33
CA VAL A 52 -0.63 8.73 -4.78
C VAL A 52 -0.59 10.25 -4.66
N LYS A 53 -1.46 10.94 -5.38
CA LYS A 53 -1.56 12.41 -5.34
C LYS A 53 -0.20 13.10 -5.51
N GLY A 54 0.61 12.58 -6.43
CA GLY A 54 1.89 13.20 -6.78
C GLY A 54 3.04 12.88 -5.83
N ARG A 55 2.85 11.97 -4.86
CA ARG A 55 3.90 11.51 -3.96
C ARG A 55 4.01 10.00 -4.00
N LEU A 56 5.22 9.50 -3.79
CA LEU A 56 5.48 8.07 -3.82
C LEU A 56 5.24 7.46 -2.43
N PHE A 57 4.39 6.44 -2.38
CA PHE A 57 4.04 5.77 -1.14
C PHE A 57 4.34 4.28 -1.23
N THR A 58 4.60 3.70 -0.06
CA THR A 58 4.71 2.25 0.11
C THR A 58 3.49 1.79 0.89
N VAL A 59 2.81 0.78 0.35
CA VAL A 59 1.62 0.18 0.98
C VAL A 59 1.92 -1.27 1.27
N ILE A 60 1.70 -1.69 2.51
CA ILE A 60 1.83 -3.08 2.91
C ILE A 60 0.45 -3.71 2.90
N PHE A 61 0.33 -4.86 2.25
CA PHE A 61 -0.96 -5.52 2.13
C PHE A 61 -0.83 -7.05 2.18
N GLU A 62 -1.94 -7.70 2.45
CA GLU A 62 -2.06 -9.14 2.44
C GLU A 62 -3.09 -9.54 1.39
N ILE A 63 -2.82 -10.61 0.67
CA ILE A 63 -3.78 -11.17 -0.29
C ILE A 63 -4.63 -12.17 0.49
N ARG A 64 -5.92 -11.90 0.58
CA ARG A 64 -6.87 -12.73 1.30
C ARG A 64 -8.01 -13.13 0.38
N GLU A 65 -8.79 -14.11 0.82
CA GLU A 65 -9.89 -14.64 0.04
C GLU A 65 -11.13 -14.82 0.91
N ASP A 66 -12.29 -14.51 0.34
CA ASP A 66 -13.58 -14.80 0.95
C ASP A 66 -14.47 -15.46 -0.11
N HIS A 67 -15.76 -15.60 0.17
CA HIS A 67 -16.70 -16.25 -0.75
C HIS A 67 -16.87 -15.51 -2.08
N LEU A 68 -16.43 -14.26 -2.19
CA LEU A 68 -16.49 -13.48 -3.41
C LEU A 68 -15.16 -13.48 -4.18
N GLY A 69 -14.14 -14.17 -3.68
CA GLY A 69 -12.82 -14.23 -4.32
C GLY A 69 -11.76 -13.48 -3.55
N GLU A 70 -10.66 -13.17 -4.23
CA GLU A 70 -9.53 -12.48 -3.61
C GLU A 70 -9.81 -11.01 -3.34
N TYR A 71 -9.19 -10.51 -2.28
CA TYR A 71 -9.15 -9.08 -1.99
C TYR A 71 -7.82 -8.75 -1.33
N TYR A 72 -7.43 -7.46 -1.40
CA TYR A 72 -6.24 -6.98 -0.72
C TYR A 72 -6.65 -6.36 0.61
N HIS A 73 -6.08 -6.90 1.69
CA HIS A 73 -6.24 -6.32 3.02
C HIS A 73 -5.08 -5.36 3.26
N LEU A 74 -5.37 -4.07 3.33
CA LEU A 74 -4.34 -3.05 3.51
C LEU A 74 -3.95 -2.98 4.98
N VAL A 75 -2.65 -3.12 5.27
CA VAL A 75 -2.14 -3.26 6.62
C VAL A 75 -1.59 -1.94 7.16
N THR A 76 -0.75 -1.28 6.38
CA THR A 76 -0.16 0.01 6.74
C THR A 76 0.40 0.69 5.50
N LEU A 77 0.82 1.94 5.65
CA LEU A 77 1.45 2.68 4.55
C LEU A 77 2.40 3.72 5.13
N TRP A 78 3.35 4.13 4.30
CA TRP A 78 4.24 5.26 4.62
C TRP A 78 4.75 5.86 3.32
N GLN A 79 5.27 7.08 3.40
CA GLN A 79 5.89 7.71 2.25
C GLN A 79 7.17 6.93 1.91
N ALA A 80 7.39 6.64 0.64
CA ALA A 80 8.51 5.79 0.23
C ALA A 80 9.85 6.33 0.73
N THR A 81 10.67 5.42 1.25
CA THR A 81 12.03 5.75 1.65
C THR A 81 12.91 5.93 0.41
N PRO A 82 14.13 6.52 0.54
CA PRO A 82 15.04 6.62 -0.60
C PRO A 82 15.35 5.26 -1.24
N GLN A 83 15.52 4.22 -0.44
CA GLN A 83 15.77 2.87 -0.95
C GLN A 83 14.56 2.34 -1.72
N GLU A 84 13.35 2.59 -1.22
CA GLU A 84 12.13 2.17 -1.89
C GLU A 84 11.92 2.95 -3.18
N ARG A 85 12.24 4.23 -3.19
CA ARG A 85 12.18 5.02 -4.41
C ARG A 85 13.13 4.48 -5.46
N GLN A 86 14.32 4.06 -5.05
CA GLN A 86 15.28 3.47 -5.97
C GLN A 86 14.73 2.18 -6.57
N LEU A 87 14.12 1.32 -5.75
CA LEU A 87 13.48 0.09 -6.24
C LEU A 87 12.41 0.41 -7.29
N TYR A 88 11.58 1.40 -7.01
CA TYR A 88 10.54 1.83 -7.94
C TYR A 88 11.15 2.31 -9.27
N ASP A 89 12.14 3.21 -9.18
CA ASP A 89 12.77 3.79 -10.37
C ASP A 89 13.47 2.74 -11.24
N GLU A 90 14.07 1.72 -10.62
CA GLU A 90 14.77 0.66 -11.35
C GLU A 90 13.82 -0.34 -12.01
N ASN A 91 12.59 -0.47 -11.53
CA ASN A 91 11.66 -1.52 -11.95
C ASN A 91 10.36 -0.99 -12.58
N ALA A 92 10.18 0.29 -12.62
CA ALA A 92 8.96 0.88 -13.17
C ALA A 92 9.10 1.22 -14.65
#